data_e68b8302a336c6b3acb783ab3d4f9856
#
_entry.id   e68b8302a336c6b3acb783ab3d4f9856
#
_cell.length_a   1.000
_cell.length_b   1.000
_cell.length_c   1.000
_cell.angle_alpha   90.00
_cell.angle_beta   90.00
_cell.angle_gamma   90.00
#
_symmetry.space_group_name_H-M   'P 1'
#
loop_
_entity.id
_entity.type
_entity.pdbx_description
1 polymer ?
#
loop_
_entity_poly.entity_id
_entity_poly.type
_entity_poly.pdbx_seq_one_letter_code
_entity_poly.pdbx_strand_id
1 'polypeptide(L)'
;MGRAFEFRKANKMEELGFTKVYNLVGGIGAWDSENYPTIKSKEENLSSQPTFTVLEIENVLKTNELVLIDFSTQWCVPCKKMKPVIQQIQKENSNVKVLVIDADVNKELIKKHQIKGVPVFIVFKNSKEVFRHVGVVSKEELLKQLN
;
A
#
# COMPACT_ATOMS: atom_id res chain seq x y z
N MET A 1 23.69 -20.09 8.46
CA MET A 1 23.86 -18.83 9.20
C MET A 1 22.58 -18.25 9.83
N GLY A 2 21.40 -18.81 9.64
CA GLY A 2 20.12 -18.29 10.18
C GLY A 2 19.83 -18.60 11.66
N ARG A 3 20.37 -19.65 12.23
CA ARG A 3 19.96 -20.17 13.55
C ARG A 3 20.35 -19.30 14.76
N ALA A 4 21.46 -18.61 14.72
CA ALA A 4 21.95 -17.82 15.86
C ALA A 4 21.15 -16.53 16.10
N PHE A 5 20.47 -16.01 15.09
CA PHE A 5 19.70 -14.77 15.19
C PHE A 5 18.31 -14.98 15.82
N GLU A 6 17.69 -16.12 15.58
CA GLU A 6 16.38 -16.47 16.13
C GLU A 6 16.42 -16.75 17.62
N PHE A 7 17.44 -17.45 18.08
CA PHE A 7 17.65 -17.70 19.52
C PHE A 7 17.88 -16.42 20.33
N ARG A 8 18.56 -15.42 19.77
CA ARG A 8 18.79 -14.14 20.47
C ARG A 8 17.51 -13.39 20.78
N LYS A 9 16.50 -13.45 19.91
CA LYS A 9 15.22 -12.76 20.13
C LYS A 9 14.38 -13.46 21.21
N ALA A 10 14.35 -14.80 21.23
CA ALA A 10 13.65 -15.56 22.24
C ALA A 10 14.27 -15.32 23.64
N ASN A 11 15.60 -15.39 23.76
CA ASN A 11 16.31 -15.12 25.01
C ASN A 11 16.05 -13.69 25.51
N LYS A 12 15.99 -12.70 24.58
CA LYS A 12 15.68 -11.32 24.97
C LYS A 12 14.28 -11.14 25.52
N MET A 13 13.30 -11.91 25.03
CA MET A 13 11.94 -11.89 25.56
C MET A 13 11.89 -12.50 26.98
N GLU A 14 12.64 -13.58 27.25
CA GLU A 14 12.76 -14.16 28.59
C GLU A 14 13.37 -13.16 29.57
N GLU A 15 14.44 -12.43 29.16
CA GLU A 15 15.04 -11.34 29.96
C GLU A 15 14.05 -10.20 30.26
N LEU A 16 13.04 -9.98 29.41
CA LEU A 16 12.00 -8.97 29.58
C LEU A 16 10.82 -9.46 30.41
N GLY A 17 10.92 -10.69 31.01
CA GLY A 17 9.96 -11.22 31.95
C GLY A 17 8.83 -12.07 31.32
N PHE A 18 8.94 -12.44 30.05
CA PHE A 18 7.99 -13.40 29.44
C PHE A 18 8.30 -14.82 29.91
N THR A 19 7.36 -15.46 30.57
CA THR A 19 7.53 -16.78 31.21
C THR A 19 7.34 -17.97 30.29
N LYS A 20 6.75 -17.74 29.11
CA LYS A 20 6.51 -18.77 28.08
C LYS A 20 6.89 -18.21 26.71
N VAL A 21 8.11 -18.45 26.29
CA VAL A 21 8.63 -18.05 24.98
C VAL A 21 8.89 -19.30 24.16
N TYR A 22 8.26 -19.39 23.00
CA TYR A 22 8.45 -20.50 22.07
C TYR A 22 9.08 -19.97 20.78
N ASN A 23 10.11 -20.64 20.32
CA ASN A 23 10.73 -20.34 19.04
C ASN A 23 10.36 -21.43 18.01
N LEU A 24 9.72 -21.01 16.93
CA LEU A 24 9.40 -21.89 15.82
C LEU A 24 10.63 -22.00 14.89
N VAL A 25 11.40 -23.06 15.07
CA VAL A 25 12.59 -23.31 14.24
C VAL A 25 12.17 -23.53 12.78
N GLY A 26 12.73 -22.73 11.86
CA GLY A 26 12.36 -22.72 10.44
C GLY A 26 11.17 -21.81 10.10
N GLY A 27 10.61 -21.10 11.11
CA GLY A 27 9.53 -20.13 10.93
C GLY A 27 8.25 -20.73 10.38
N ILE A 28 7.38 -19.87 9.86
CA ILE A 28 6.08 -20.27 9.32
C ILE A 28 6.20 -21.22 8.11
N GLY A 29 7.29 -21.14 7.36
CA GLY A 29 7.54 -22.06 6.24
C GLY A 29 7.73 -23.50 6.66
N ALA A 30 8.42 -23.76 7.80
CA ALA A 30 8.54 -25.10 8.36
C ALA A 30 7.17 -25.59 8.91
N TRP A 31 6.39 -24.71 9.50
CA TRP A 31 5.04 -25.00 9.98
C TRP A 31 4.13 -25.45 8.83
N ASP A 32 4.15 -24.73 7.70
CA ASP A 32 3.35 -25.04 6.53
C ASP A 32 3.80 -26.34 5.84
N SER A 33 5.10 -26.62 5.79
CA SER A 33 5.65 -27.83 5.16
C SER A 33 5.27 -29.10 5.92
N GLU A 34 5.06 -29.02 7.23
CA GLU A 34 4.60 -30.12 8.09
C GLU A 34 3.07 -30.24 8.14
N ASN A 35 2.35 -29.45 7.34
CA ASN A 35 0.87 -29.40 7.29
C ASN A 35 0.20 -29.15 8.65
N TYR A 36 0.83 -28.42 9.55
CA TYR A 36 0.19 -28.03 10.79
C TYR A 36 -0.96 -27.04 10.54
N PRO A 37 -2.06 -27.15 11.30
CA PRO A 37 -3.22 -26.30 11.09
C PRO A 37 -2.83 -24.82 11.31
N THR A 38 -2.99 -24.03 10.28
CA THR A 38 -2.96 -22.58 10.37
C THR A 38 -4.38 -22.05 10.32
N ILE A 39 -4.73 -21.20 11.27
CA ILE A 39 -5.93 -20.39 11.12
C ILE A 39 -5.59 -19.37 10.02
N LYS A 40 -5.84 -19.77 8.78
CA LYS A 40 -6.05 -18.76 7.73
C LYS A 40 -7.31 -18.06 8.17
N SER A 41 -7.17 -16.89 8.84
CA SER A 41 -8.31 -16.01 8.95
C SER A 41 -8.86 -15.95 7.52
N LYS A 42 -10.09 -16.41 7.31
CA LYS A 42 -10.85 -15.99 6.15
C LYS A 42 -10.56 -14.51 6.06
N GLU A 43 -10.10 -14.05 4.90
CA GLU A 43 -10.00 -12.64 4.61
C GLU A 43 -11.42 -12.05 4.63
N GLU A 44 -12.03 -12.09 5.79
CA GLU A 44 -13.20 -11.32 6.12
C GLU A 44 -12.69 -9.94 6.45
N ASN A 45 -12.59 -9.12 5.37
CA ASN A 45 -12.67 -7.67 5.44
C ASN A 45 -11.77 -6.98 6.49
N LEU A 46 -10.45 -7.20 6.45
CA LEU A 46 -9.53 -6.29 7.15
C LEU A 46 -9.00 -5.17 6.25
N SER A 47 -9.37 -5.11 4.99
CA SER A 47 -9.20 -3.92 4.17
C SER A 47 -10.56 -3.26 3.97
N SER A 48 -10.89 -2.30 4.81
CA SER A 48 -11.94 -1.30 4.56
C SER A 48 -11.57 -0.37 3.37
N GLN A 49 -10.58 -0.76 2.58
CA GLN A 49 -10.15 -0.02 1.41
C GLN A 49 -10.99 -0.45 0.21
N PRO A 50 -11.53 0.49 -0.54
CA PRO A 50 -12.32 0.17 -1.72
C PRO A 50 -11.49 -0.57 -2.76
N THR A 51 -12.05 -1.65 -3.28
CA THR A 51 -11.53 -2.31 -4.48
C THR A 51 -12.12 -1.62 -5.70
N PHE A 52 -11.27 -1.34 -6.68
CA PHE A 52 -11.67 -0.72 -7.94
C PHE A 52 -11.45 -1.68 -9.10
N THR A 53 -12.41 -1.76 -9.98
CA THR A 53 -12.23 -2.42 -11.28
C THR A 53 -11.53 -1.48 -12.26
N VAL A 54 -10.92 -2.06 -13.29
CA VAL A 54 -10.31 -1.28 -14.38
C VAL A 54 -11.33 -0.35 -15.04
N LEU A 55 -12.56 -0.84 -15.25
CA LEU A 55 -13.63 -0.07 -15.88
C LEU A 55 -14.07 1.13 -15.03
N GLU A 56 -14.14 0.97 -13.72
CA GLU A 56 -14.47 2.08 -12.81
C GLU A 56 -13.42 3.18 -12.89
N ILE A 57 -12.13 2.84 -12.89
CA ILE A 57 -11.06 3.83 -13.04
C ILE A 57 -11.14 4.51 -14.42
N GLU A 58 -11.35 3.76 -15.50
CA GLU A 58 -11.51 4.35 -16.84
C GLU A 58 -12.71 5.31 -16.91
N ASN A 59 -13.81 4.98 -16.26
CA ASN A 59 -14.97 5.87 -16.18
C ASN A 59 -14.64 7.14 -15.39
N VAL A 60 -13.95 7.02 -14.26
CA VAL A 60 -13.50 8.20 -13.49
C VAL A 60 -12.59 9.09 -14.33
N LEU A 61 -11.65 8.51 -15.09
CA LEU A 61 -10.76 9.27 -15.98
C LEU A 61 -11.50 9.97 -17.12
N LYS A 62 -12.61 9.39 -17.61
CA LYS A 62 -13.43 9.99 -18.68
C LYS A 62 -14.35 11.10 -18.17
N THR A 63 -14.83 10.97 -16.93
CA THR A 63 -15.81 11.90 -16.33
C THR A 63 -15.17 13.06 -15.58
N ASN A 64 -13.87 13.01 -15.34
CA ASN A 64 -13.13 14.06 -14.63
C ASN A 64 -11.95 14.53 -15.47
N GLU A 65 -11.85 15.84 -15.64
CA GLU A 65 -10.77 16.46 -16.41
C GLU A 65 -9.40 16.23 -15.76
N LEU A 66 -9.35 16.28 -14.42
CA LEU A 66 -8.11 16.19 -13.66
C LEU A 66 -8.24 15.15 -12.55
N VAL A 67 -7.40 14.11 -12.60
CA VAL A 67 -7.41 13.00 -11.65
C VAL A 67 -6.00 12.75 -11.12
N LEU A 68 -5.87 12.71 -9.79
CA LEU A 68 -4.67 12.26 -9.09
C LEU A 68 -4.92 10.87 -8.51
N ILE A 69 -4.12 9.90 -8.90
CA ILE A 69 -4.15 8.55 -8.33
C ILE A 69 -2.92 8.35 -7.45
N ASP A 70 -3.16 7.94 -6.21
CA ASP A 70 -2.16 7.51 -5.23
C ASP A 70 -2.24 6.00 -5.06
N PHE A 71 -1.24 5.27 -5.55
CA PHE A 71 -1.06 3.85 -5.27
C PHE A 71 -0.24 3.69 -3.99
N SER A 72 -0.84 3.11 -2.97
CA SER A 72 -0.24 2.97 -1.65
C SER A 72 -0.59 1.63 -1.01
N THR A 73 0.00 1.33 0.15
CA THR A 73 -0.36 0.19 1.00
C THR A 73 -0.40 0.62 2.46
N GLN A 74 -1.08 -0.16 3.29
CA GLN A 74 -1.22 0.16 4.72
C GLN A 74 0.10 0.04 5.51
N TRP A 75 0.98 -0.85 5.09
CA TRP A 75 2.27 -1.10 5.74
C TRP A 75 3.40 -0.19 5.25
N CYS A 76 3.19 0.55 4.18
CA CYS A 76 4.19 1.40 3.55
C CYS A 76 4.43 2.69 4.36
N VAL A 77 5.60 2.81 4.98
CA VAL A 77 5.98 3.99 5.79
C VAL A 77 6.01 5.29 4.98
N PRO A 78 6.65 5.36 3.79
CA PRO A 78 6.63 6.58 2.98
C PRO A 78 5.22 6.94 2.49
N CYS A 79 4.33 5.97 2.25
CA CYS A 79 2.93 6.23 1.91
C CYS A 79 2.20 6.94 3.07
N LYS A 80 2.45 6.52 4.31
CA LYS A 80 1.87 7.17 5.51
C LYS A 80 2.29 8.62 5.62
N LYS A 81 3.52 8.96 5.23
CA LYS A 81 4.01 10.36 5.21
C LYS A 81 3.29 11.20 4.15
N MET A 82 2.93 10.60 3.03
CA MET A 82 2.23 11.29 1.94
C MET A 82 0.73 11.47 2.18
N LYS A 83 0.11 10.63 3.03
CA LYS A 83 -1.32 10.68 3.31
C LYS A 83 -1.86 12.08 3.68
N PRO A 84 -1.25 12.85 4.62
CA PRO A 84 -1.72 14.19 4.94
C PRO A 84 -1.59 15.15 3.75
N VAL A 85 -0.54 15.02 2.93
CA VAL A 85 -0.33 15.84 1.73
C VAL A 85 -1.45 15.61 0.71
N ILE A 86 -1.78 14.35 0.45
CA ILE A 86 -2.86 13.98 -0.47
C ILE A 86 -4.22 14.45 0.03
N GLN A 87 -4.49 14.29 1.33
CA GLN A 87 -5.72 14.79 1.94
C GLN A 87 -5.85 16.32 1.84
N GLN A 88 -4.75 17.03 2.01
CA GLN A 88 -4.72 18.49 1.89
C GLN A 88 -4.97 18.93 0.45
N ILE A 89 -4.33 18.29 -0.55
CA ILE A 89 -4.58 18.55 -1.96
C ILE A 89 -6.06 18.35 -2.30
N GLN A 90 -6.66 17.25 -1.82
CA GLN A 90 -8.09 16.95 -2.04
C GLN A 90 -9.02 18.01 -1.45
N LYS A 91 -8.68 18.57 -0.28
CA LYS A 91 -9.48 19.62 0.38
C LYS A 91 -9.36 20.97 -0.31
N GLU A 92 -8.15 21.32 -0.76
CA GLU A 92 -7.86 22.65 -1.33
C GLU A 92 -8.21 22.75 -2.81
N ASN A 93 -8.33 21.61 -3.52
CA ASN A 93 -8.54 21.60 -4.97
C ASN A 93 -9.80 20.78 -5.32
N SER A 94 -10.95 21.43 -5.28
CA SER A 94 -12.25 20.79 -5.57
C SER A 94 -12.41 20.31 -7.02
N ASN A 95 -11.61 20.84 -7.94
CA ASN A 95 -11.58 20.43 -9.36
C ASN A 95 -10.73 19.18 -9.61
N VAL A 96 -9.98 18.70 -8.61
CA VAL A 96 -9.14 17.50 -8.71
C VAL A 96 -9.86 16.30 -8.10
N LYS A 97 -10.09 15.27 -8.91
CA LYS A 97 -10.55 13.98 -8.39
C LYS A 97 -9.36 13.20 -7.84
N VAL A 98 -9.32 12.98 -6.54
CA VAL A 98 -8.27 12.19 -5.88
C VAL A 98 -8.77 10.77 -5.63
N LEU A 99 -7.99 9.77 -6.05
CA LEU A 99 -8.22 8.36 -5.79
C LEU A 99 -7.03 7.78 -5.04
N VAL A 100 -7.29 7.13 -3.92
CA VAL A 100 -6.28 6.34 -3.20
C VAL A 100 -6.57 4.87 -3.44
N ILE A 101 -5.62 4.17 -4.06
CA ILE A 101 -5.76 2.78 -4.48
C ILE A 101 -4.78 1.92 -3.68
N ASP A 102 -5.33 0.98 -2.91
CA ASP A 102 -4.53 0.01 -2.18
C ASP A 102 -3.96 -1.03 -3.16
N ALA A 103 -2.63 -1.07 -3.26
CA ALA A 103 -1.90 -1.95 -4.17
C ALA A 103 -2.01 -3.43 -3.78
N ASP A 104 -2.30 -3.75 -2.52
CA ASP A 104 -2.40 -5.12 -2.06
C ASP A 104 -3.68 -5.81 -2.55
N VAL A 105 -4.78 -5.06 -2.69
CA VAL A 105 -6.08 -5.61 -3.09
C VAL A 105 -6.46 -5.34 -4.54
N ASN A 106 -5.85 -4.35 -5.20
CA ASN A 106 -6.17 -3.94 -6.58
C ASN A 106 -5.14 -4.43 -7.62
N LYS A 107 -4.89 -5.75 -7.67
CA LYS A 107 -3.81 -6.36 -8.48
C LYS A 107 -3.91 -6.09 -9.99
N GLU A 108 -5.12 -6.03 -10.53
CA GLU A 108 -5.34 -5.73 -11.96
C GLU A 108 -4.92 -4.31 -12.32
N LEU A 109 -5.21 -3.34 -11.46
CA LEU A 109 -4.79 -1.94 -11.63
C LEU A 109 -3.28 -1.80 -11.51
N ILE A 110 -2.66 -2.51 -10.56
CA ILE A 110 -1.21 -2.56 -10.40
C ILE A 110 -0.53 -3.05 -11.68
N LYS A 111 -1.05 -4.13 -12.27
CA LYS A 111 -0.53 -4.69 -13.53
C LYS A 111 -0.77 -3.72 -14.70
N LYS A 112 -1.99 -3.18 -14.83
CA LYS A 112 -2.34 -2.25 -15.92
C LYS A 112 -1.47 -1.00 -15.92
N HIS A 113 -1.27 -0.39 -14.76
CA HIS A 113 -0.46 0.82 -14.62
C HIS A 113 1.03 0.54 -14.39
N GLN A 114 1.47 -0.73 -14.46
CA GLN A 114 2.87 -1.16 -14.31
C GLN A 114 3.52 -0.66 -13.02
N ILE A 115 2.78 -0.72 -11.91
CA ILE A 115 3.24 -0.30 -10.59
C ILE A 115 4.19 -1.36 -10.03
N LYS A 116 5.44 -1.00 -9.80
CA LYS A 116 6.50 -1.90 -9.28
C LYS A 116 6.83 -1.68 -7.81
N GLY A 117 6.32 -0.62 -7.22
CA GLY A 117 6.55 -0.26 -5.83
C GLY A 117 5.59 0.84 -5.40
N VAL A 118 5.57 1.17 -4.12
CA VAL A 118 4.69 2.21 -3.55
C VAL A 118 5.50 3.16 -2.67
N PRO A 119 5.09 4.43 -2.52
CA PRO A 119 3.97 5.08 -3.20
C PRO A 119 4.26 5.41 -4.66
N VAL A 120 3.22 5.43 -5.49
CA VAL A 120 3.28 5.94 -6.86
C VAL A 120 2.13 6.92 -7.07
N PHE A 121 2.45 8.11 -7.54
CA PHE A 121 1.49 9.15 -7.86
C PHE A 121 1.40 9.31 -9.37
N ILE A 122 0.18 9.26 -9.91
CA ILE A 122 -0.07 9.46 -11.33
C ILE A 122 -1.11 10.56 -11.49
N VAL A 123 -0.81 11.56 -12.30
CA VAL A 123 -1.76 12.61 -12.67
C VAL A 123 -2.25 12.36 -14.09
N PHE A 124 -3.56 12.36 -14.24
CA PHE A 124 -4.24 12.30 -15.53
C PHE A 124 -4.94 13.62 -15.81
N LYS A 125 -4.80 14.12 -17.02
CA LYS A 125 -5.51 15.28 -17.55
C LYS A 125 -6.22 14.87 -18.84
N ASN A 126 -7.54 15.01 -18.87
CA ASN A 126 -8.39 14.56 -20.00
C ASN A 126 -8.10 13.09 -20.40
N SER A 127 -8.11 12.19 -19.41
CA SER A 127 -7.82 10.76 -19.55
C SER A 127 -6.40 10.40 -19.99
N LYS A 128 -5.48 11.36 -20.14
CA LYS A 128 -4.08 11.13 -20.50
C LYS A 128 -3.19 11.27 -19.28
N GLU A 129 -2.28 10.31 -19.09
CA GLU A 129 -1.24 10.42 -18.09
C GLU A 129 -0.28 11.55 -18.46
N VAL A 130 -0.17 12.57 -17.59
CA VAL A 130 0.69 13.73 -17.78
C VAL A 130 1.87 13.76 -16.81
N PHE A 131 1.77 13.03 -15.69
CA PHE A 131 2.83 12.97 -14.70
C PHE A 131 2.80 11.63 -13.96
N ARG A 132 3.99 11.15 -13.63
CA ARG A 132 4.19 9.95 -12.79
C ARG A 132 5.39 10.17 -11.89
N HIS A 133 5.22 9.87 -10.61
CA HIS A 133 6.31 9.90 -9.63
C HIS A 133 6.29 8.65 -8.75
N VAL A 134 7.46 8.11 -8.48
CA VAL A 134 7.65 6.95 -7.59
C VAL A 134 8.38 7.42 -6.33
N GLY A 135 7.79 7.14 -5.18
CA GLY A 135 8.32 7.55 -3.88
C GLY A 135 7.70 8.84 -3.35
N VAL A 136 8.32 9.39 -2.32
CA VAL A 136 7.86 10.64 -1.68
C VAL A 136 8.08 11.83 -2.63
N VAL A 137 7.08 12.68 -2.74
CA VAL A 137 7.09 13.88 -3.57
C VAL A 137 6.58 15.08 -2.75
N SER A 138 7.04 16.29 -3.07
CA SER A 138 6.55 17.48 -2.37
C SER A 138 5.14 17.86 -2.81
N LYS A 139 4.40 18.54 -1.93
CA LYS A 139 3.07 19.09 -2.28
C LYS A 139 3.15 20.04 -3.46
N GLU A 140 4.16 20.90 -3.47
CA GLU A 140 4.39 21.90 -4.50
C GLU A 140 4.59 21.26 -5.88
N GLU A 141 5.33 20.14 -5.92
CA GLU A 141 5.57 19.42 -7.17
C GLU A 141 4.27 18.80 -7.71
N LEU A 142 3.45 18.19 -6.83
CA LEU A 142 2.14 17.68 -7.23
C LEU A 142 1.22 18.81 -7.71
N LEU A 143 1.16 19.93 -6.99
CA LEU A 143 0.32 21.06 -7.36
C LEU A 143 0.70 21.69 -8.72
N LYS A 144 1.99 21.69 -9.10
CA LYS A 144 2.42 22.14 -10.44
C LYS A 144 1.81 21.29 -11.55
N GLN A 145 1.56 20.02 -11.30
CA GLN A 145 0.99 19.10 -12.28
C GLN A 145 -0.54 19.18 -12.34
N LEU A 146 -1.15 19.78 -11.32
CA LEU A 146 -2.60 19.91 -11.17
C LEU A 146 -3.15 21.27 -11.65
N ASN A 147 -2.27 22.17 -12.11
CA ASN A 147 -2.63 23.48 -12.69
C ASN A 147 -2.73 23.45 -14.22
#